data_0839d3b3b3625b614220e6d2d6744b20
#
_entry.id   0839d3b3b3625b614220e6d2d6744b20
#
_cell.length_a   1.000
_cell.length_b   1.000
_cell.length_c   1.000
_cell.angle_alpha   90.00
_cell.angle_beta   90.00
_cell.angle_gamma   90.00
#
_symmetry.space_group_name_H-M   'P 1'
#
loop_
_entity.id
_entity.type
_entity.pdbx_description
1 polymer ?
#
loop_
_entity_poly.entity_id
_entity_poly.type
_entity_poly.pdbx_seq_one_letter_code
_entity_poly.pdbx_strand_id
1 'polypeptide(L)'
;MKEVEIGSSLFERLRKKCSEQHGRASEFNDMMHWGFDMGSIPVEPDRFDPITKSEIPVLAIYLPGRRLNHPKFALYGFTVTFNAQWNLITAPEGYKKHRYKSVDSHHYNMELVSRLAHTHQSGTMVWVGYDINANRNISPEQCWRCPIIDSDVGEIYPAHSENLSALLLEPELVENMDGVDVAHPNCSGYKITGGIDGGPKEHVPYIHCCENDKILKLDATYAGLPFKDFSSPTARKLY
;
A
#
# COMPACT_ATOMS: atom_id res chain seq x y z
N MET A 1 -16.89 -14.27 31.44
CA MET A 1 -15.45 -14.34 31.72
C MET A 1 -14.61 -14.63 30.47
N LYS A 2 -14.98 -15.60 29.58
CA LYS A 2 -14.20 -15.89 28.38
C LYS A 2 -14.09 -14.77 27.33
N GLU A 3 -15.11 -13.93 27.17
CA GLU A 3 -15.09 -12.81 26.21
C GLU A 3 -14.13 -11.68 26.60
N VAL A 4 -13.94 -11.44 27.88
CA VAL A 4 -13.04 -10.39 28.39
C VAL A 4 -11.58 -10.80 28.20
N GLU A 5 -11.24 -12.09 28.35
CA GLU A 5 -9.87 -12.59 28.12
C GLU A 5 -9.48 -12.58 26.62
N ILE A 6 -10.44 -12.88 25.74
CA ILE A 6 -10.20 -12.85 24.29
C ILE A 6 -9.97 -11.41 23.80
N GLY A 7 -10.72 -10.46 24.33
CA GLY A 7 -10.56 -9.04 23.98
C GLY A 7 -9.22 -8.46 24.40
N SER A 8 -8.74 -8.74 25.61
CA SER A 8 -7.43 -8.29 26.07
C SER A 8 -6.27 -8.86 25.23
N SER A 9 -6.32 -10.14 24.90
CA SER A 9 -5.31 -10.80 24.07
C SER A 9 -5.25 -10.28 22.62
N LEU A 10 -6.39 -9.91 22.03
CA LEU A 10 -6.43 -9.30 20.69
C LEU A 10 -5.86 -7.89 20.71
N PHE A 11 -6.26 -7.09 21.69
CA PHE A 11 -5.79 -5.71 21.87
C PHE A 11 -4.27 -5.66 22.07
N GLU A 12 -3.72 -6.53 22.93
CA GLU A 12 -2.29 -6.62 23.16
C GLU A 12 -1.52 -7.00 21.88
N ARG A 13 -2.05 -7.93 21.08
CA ARG A 13 -1.44 -8.31 19.80
C ARG A 13 -1.43 -7.16 18.79
N LEU A 14 -2.52 -6.42 18.67
CA LEU A 14 -2.60 -5.24 17.79
C LEU A 14 -1.62 -4.15 18.24
N ARG A 15 -1.58 -3.88 19.53
CA ARG A 15 -0.65 -2.92 20.14
C ARG A 15 0.80 -3.29 19.87
N LYS A 16 1.16 -4.56 20.03
CA LYS A 16 2.49 -5.07 19.72
C LYS A 16 2.82 -4.86 18.23
N LYS A 17 1.91 -5.20 17.32
CA LYS A 17 2.10 -4.99 15.87
C LYS A 17 2.29 -3.51 15.53
N CYS A 18 1.50 -2.61 16.11
CA CYS A 18 1.67 -1.17 15.91
C CYS A 18 3.05 -0.68 16.38
N SER A 19 3.49 -1.13 17.55
CA SER A 19 4.82 -0.81 18.07
C SER A 19 5.95 -1.34 17.16
N GLU A 20 5.81 -2.54 16.62
CA GLU A 20 6.77 -3.12 15.68
C GLU A 20 6.81 -2.33 14.36
N GLN A 21 5.67 -1.94 13.80
CA GLN A 21 5.59 -1.10 12.61
C GLN A 21 6.24 0.26 12.83
N HIS A 22 5.95 0.90 13.96
CA HIS A 22 6.53 2.19 14.31
C HIS A 22 8.07 2.08 14.43
N GLY A 23 8.58 1.03 15.07
CA GLY A 23 10.00 0.75 15.18
C GLY A 23 10.66 0.57 13.80
N ARG A 24 10.10 -0.25 12.93
CA ARG A 24 10.60 -0.45 11.54
C ARG A 24 10.56 0.85 10.74
N ALA A 25 9.47 1.62 10.85
CA ALA A 25 9.36 2.91 10.17
C ALA A 25 10.44 3.90 10.64
N SER A 26 10.77 3.90 11.94
CA SER A 26 11.86 4.70 12.49
C SER A 26 13.22 4.27 11.93
N GLU A 27 13.50 2.97 11.89
CA GLU A 27 14.75 2.43 11.30
C GLU A 27 14.88 2.83 9.82
N PHE A 28 13.80 2.70 9.02
CA PHE A 28 13.81 3.14 7.62
C PHE A 28 13.97 4.65 7.49
N ASN A 29 13.31 5.43 8.34
CA ASN A 29 13.47 6.89 8.37
C ASN A 29 14.93 7.30 8.56
N ASP A 30 15.61 6.68 9.51
CA ASP A 30 17.01 6.96 9.82
C ASP A 30 17.93 6.47 8.69
N MET A 31 17.77 5.23 8.23
CA MET A 31 18.60 4.64 7.18
C MET A 31 18.49 5.40 5.86
N MET A 32 17.28 5.82 5.50
CA MET A 32 16.98 6.48 4.23
C MET A 32 16.98 8.01 4.30
N HIS A 33 17.21 8.57 5.49
CA HIS A 33 17.18 10.01 5.75
C HIS A 33 15.89 10.69 5.25
N TRP A 34 14.73 10.05 5.47
CA TRP A 34 13.44 10.62 5.06
C TRP A 34 13.08 11.90 5.82
N GLY A 35 13.53 12.03 7.08
CA GLY A 35 13.42 13.23 7.92
C GLY A 35 12.03 13.43 8.50
N PHE A 36 11.32 12.35 8.78
CA PHE A 36 10.14 12.40 9.62
C PHE A 36 10.54 12.61 11.08
N ASP A 37 9.76 13.40 11.78
CA ASP A 37 9.83 13.47 13.23
C ASP A 37 9.03 12.31 13.83
N MET A 38 9.71 11.20 14.09
CA MET A 38 9.09 10.00 14.64
C MET A 38 8.49 10.22 16.04
N GLY A 39 8.99 11.20 16.78
CA GLY A 39 8.45 11.56 18.10
C GLY A 39 7.07 12.21 18.04
N SER A 40 6.72 12.81 16.90
CA SER A 40 5.38 13.38 16.67
C SER A 40 4.35 12.37 16.18
N ILE A 41 4.77 11.14 15.83
CA ILE A 41 3.90 10.09 15.31
C ILE A 41 3.55 9.15 16.47
N PRO A 42 2.27 8.94 16.78
CA PRO A 42 1.89 8.04 17.86
C PRO A 42 2.36 6.60 17.56
N VAL A 43 2.79 5.90 18.60
CA VAL A 43 3.24 4.49 18.50
C VAL A 43 2.11 3.58 18.06
N GLU A 44 0.88 3.94 18.40
CA GLU A 44 -0.33 3.22 18.03
C GLU A 44 -1.46 4.22 17.72
N PRO A 45 -2.44 3.86 16.89
CA PRO A 45 -3.59 4.72 16.65
C PRO A 45 -4.41 4.86 17.93
N ASP A 46 -5.01 6.02 18.15
CA ASP A 46 -5.87 6.29 19.33
C ASP A 46 -7.05 5.32 19.41
N ARG A 47 -7.54 4.91 18.25
CA ARG A 47 -8.64 3.96 18.13
C ARG A 47 -8.51 3.12 16.88
N PHE A 48 -8.73 1.82 17.00
CA PHE A 48 -8.86 0.89 15.88
C PHE A 48 -9.99 -0.10 16.12
N ASP A 49 -11.09 0.09 15.39
CA ASP A 49 -12.19 -0.85 15.28
C ASP A 49 -12.24 -1.33 13.83
N PRO A 50 -11.87 -2.58 13.51
CA PRO A 50 -11.83 -3.07 12.14
C PRO A 50 -13.24 -3.16 11.55
N ILE A 51 -13.42 -2.70 10.31
CA ILE A 51 -14.69 -2.82 9.56
C ILE A 51 -14.83 -4.22 8.99
N THR A 52 -13.72 -4.84 8.60
CA THR A 52 -13.65 -6.20 8.07
C THR A 52 -12.71 -7.05 8.91
N LYS A 53 -12.82 -8.37 8.75
CA LYS A 53 -11.90 -9.30 9.45
C LYS A 53 -10.45 -9.22 8.96
N SER A 54 -10.24 -8.75 7.74
CA SER A 54 -8.93 -8.60 7.10
C SER A 54 -8.33 -7.21 7.26
N GLU A 55 -9.07 -6.26 7.82
CA GLU A 55 -8.54 -4.92 8.07
C GLU A 55 -7.56 -4.92 9.23
N ILE A 56 -6.39 -4.34 9.00
CA ILE A 56 -5.32 -4.18 9.99
C ILE A 56 -4.91 -2.70 10.10
N PRO A 57 -4.42 -2.24 11.26
CA PRO A 57 -3.79 -0.93 11.35
C PRO A 57 -2.43 -0.96 10.64
N VAL A 58 -2.19 0.02 9.78
CA VAL A 58 -0.93 0.21 9.05
C VAL A 58 -0.46 1.64 9.21
N LEU A 59 0.83 1.84 9.50
CA LEU A 59 1.46 3.15 9.47
C LEU A 59 1.80 3.51 8.02
N ALA A 60 0.92 4.25 7.36
CA ALA A 60 1.10 4.67 5.98
C ALA A 60 2.21 5.73 5.87
N ILE A 61 3.15 5.51 4.95
CA ILE A 61 4.33 6.35 4.73
C ILE A 61 4.14 7.11 3.41
N TYR A 62 3.92 8.41 3.49
CA TYR A 62 3.84 9.29 2.33
C TYR A 62 5.13 10.09 2.21
N LEU A 63 6.08 9.58 1.43
CA LEU A 63 7.40 10.19 1.32
C LEU A 63 7.34 11.62 0.80
N PRO A 64 8.17 12.54 1.33
CA PRO A 64 8.16 13.93 0.91
C PRO A 64 8.66 14.08 -0.53
N GLY A 65 7.80 14.60 -1.42
CA GLY A 65 8.15 14.86 -2.82
C GLY A 65 9.24 15.94 -2.99
N ARG A 66 9.53 16.72 -1.96
CA ARG A 66 10.48 17.83 -2.00
C ARG A 66 11.97 17.46 -1.83
N ARG A 67 12.29 16.25 -1.34
CA ARG A 67 13.70 15.85 -1.19
C ARG A 67 14.42 15.56 -2.50
N LEU A 68 13.66 15.44 -3.53
CA LEU A 68 14.14 15.22 -4.87
C LEU A 68 14.11 16.58 -5.60
N ASN A 69 14.98 17.51 -5.20
CA ASN A 69 15.15 18.86 -5.78
C ASN A 69 15.54 18.83 -7.29
N HIS A 70 15.06 17.85 -8.02
CA HIS A 70 15.33 17.70 -9.42
C HIS A 70 14.04 17.97 -10.21
N PRO A 71 14.04 18.85 -11.24
CA PRO A 71 12.85 19.20 -12.01
C PRO A 71 12.08 17.98 -12.57
N LYS A 72 12.80 16.91 -12.90
CA LYS A 72 12.21 15.63 -13.34
C LYS A 72 11.43 14.91 -12.23
N PHE A 73 11.73 15.14 -10.96
CA PHE A 73 11.02 14.50 -9.87
C PHE A 73 9.66 15.13 -9.56
N ALA A 74 9.46 16.39 -9.90
CA ALA A 74 8.13 16.99 -9.80
C ALA A 74 7.12 16.32 -10.75
N LEU A 75 7.60 15.85 -11.92
CA LEU A 75 6.80 15.08 -12.89
C LEU A 75 6.60 13.61 -12.49
N TYR A 76 7.57 13.02 -11.76
CA TYR A 76 7.58 11.58 -11.43
C TYR A 76 7.48 11.31 -9.93
N GLY A 77 7.01 12.28 -9.13
CA GLY A 77 7.05 12.23 -7.68
C GLY A 77 6.49 10.94 -7.07
N PHE A 78 5.33 10.51 -7.53
CA PHE A 78 4.71 9.27 -7.03
C PHE A 78 5.47 8.02 -7.45
N THR A 79 5.95 7.95 -8.69
CA THR A 79 6.70 6.79 -9.18
C THR A 79 8.01 6.63 -8.42
N VAL A 80 8.68 7.72 -8.09
CA VAL A 80 9.94 7.68 -7.34
C VAL A 80 9.71 7.23 -5.90
N THR A 81 8.70 7.76 -5.21
CA THR A 81 8.36 7.37 -3.85
C THR A 81 7.90 5.91 -3.80
N PHE A 82 7.08 5.49 -4.75
CA PHE A 82 6.63 4.12 -4.91
C PHE A 82 7.81 3.16 -5.11
N ASN A 83 8.74 3.49 -5.99
CA ASN A 83 9.92 2.68 -6.24
C ASN A 83 10.89 2.65 -5.05
N ALA A 84 11.02 3.75 -4.31
CA ALA A 84 11.85 3.79 -3.12
C ALA A 84 11.33 2.83 -2.04
N GLN A 85 10.02 2.83 -1.77
CA GLN A 85 9.41 1.88 -0.85
C GLN A 85 9.53 0.44 -1.36
N TRP A 86 9.24 0.20 -2.66
CA TRP A 86 9.40 -1.12 -3.26
C TRP A 86 10.80 -1.68 -3.05
N ASN A 87 11.84 -0.87 -3.21
CA ASN A 87 13.22 -1.32 -3.05
C ASN A 87 13.54 -1.82 -1.63
N LEU A 88 12.83 -1.35 -0.62
CA LEU A 88 13.00 -1.75 0.79
C LEU A 88 12.20 -2.99 1.17
N ILE A 89 11.12 -3.33 0.45
CA ILE A 89 10.34 -4.54 0.72
C ILE A 89 11.23 -5.76 0.55
N THR A 90 11.19 -6.68 1.51
CA THR A 90 11.93 -7.94 1.47
C THR A 90 11.09 -9.01 0.78
N ALA A 91 11.69 -9.75 -0.14
CA ALA A 91 11.05 -10.93 -0.72
C ALA A 91 11.08 -12.09 0.27
N PRO A 92 10.13 -13.05 0.21
CA PRO A 92 10.19 -14.26 1.01
C PRO A 92 11.49 -15.02 0.81
N GLU A 93 11.87 -15.86 1.79
CA GLU A 93 13.08 -16.65 1.70
C GLU A 93 13.09 -17.53 0.43
N GLY A 94 14.20 -17.51 -0.30
CA GLY A 94 14.35 -18.22 -1.56
C GLY A 94 13.70 -17.59 -2.78
N TYR A 95 13.04 -16.44 -2.62
CA TYR A 95 12.46 -15.69 -3.73
C TYR A 95 13.40 -14.61 -4.25
N LYS A 96 13.37 -14.41 -5.57
CA LYS A 96 14.01 -13.25 -6.21
C LYS A 96 13.02 -12.09 -6.25
N LYS A 97 13.54 -10.89 -6.17
CA LYS A 97 12.74 -9.68 -6.33
C LYS A 97 12.93 -9.12 -7.73
N HIS A 98 11.84 -8.81 -8.40
CA HIS A 98 11.87 -8.30 -9.76
C HIS A 98 10.90 -7.13 -9.96
N ARG A 99 11.37 -6.09 -10.64
CA ARG A 99 10.54 -4.96 -11.09
C ARG A 99 10.56 -4.92 -12.61
N TYR A 100 9.38 -4.98 -13.19
CA TYR A 100 9.22 -4.92 -14.64
C TYR A 100 9.30 -3.48 -15.15
N LYS A 101 9.70 -3.33 -16.41
CA LYS A 101 9.81 -2.02 -17.07
C LYS A 101 8.47 -1.27 -17.15
N SER A 102 7.38 -2.00 -17.13
CA SER A 102 6.01 -1.46 -17.11
C SER A 102 5.71 -0.51 -15.94
N VAL A 103 6.48 -0.59 -14.86
CA VAL A 103 6.39 0.31 -13.70
C VAL A 103 7.65 1.16 -13.54
N ASP A 104 8.50 1.23 -14.55
CA ASP A 104 9.70 2.05 -14.53
C ASP A 104 9.36 3.50 -14.87
N SER A 105 9.76 4.41 -13.99
CA SER A 105 9.54 5.86 -14.10
C SER A 105 10.10 6.49 -15.37
N HIS A 106 11.04 5.84 -16.05
CA HIS A 106 11.66 6.35 -17.28
C HIS A 106 10.78 6.18 -18.52
N HIS A 107 9.81 5.28 -18.46
CA HIS A 107 9.00 4.91 -19.63
C HIS A 107 7.52 5.25 -19.49
N TYR A 108 7.02 5.32 -18.26
CA TYR A 108 5.59 5.46 -17.98
C TYR A 108 5.32 6.46 -16.86
N ASN A 109 4.26 7.21 -17.03
CA ASN A 109 3.81 8.15 -16.00
C ASN A 109 2.82 7.45 -15.07
N MET A 110 3.19 7.32 -13.80
CA MET A 110 2.30 6.82 -12.77
C MET A 110 1.69 8.01 -12.02
N GLU A 111 0.38 8.10 -12.07
CA GLU A 111 -0.40 9.17 -11.47
C GLU A 111 -1.28 8.64 -10.34
N LEU A 112 -1.47 9.46 -9.31
CA LEU A 112 -2.53 9.23 -8.34
C LEU A 112 -3.89 9.44 -9.02
N VAL A 113 -4.85 8.57 -8.78
CA VAL A 113 -6.21 8.77 -9.27
C VAL A 113 -6.75 10.09 -8.74
N SER A 114 -7.18 10.98 -9.62
CA SER A 114 -7.42 12.41 -9.33
C SER A 114 -8.31 12.66 -8.11
N ARG A 115 -9.33 11.82 -7.90
CA ARG A 115 -10.22 11.91 -6.74
C ARG A 115 -9.57 11.58 -5.39
N LEU A 116 -8.36 11.01 -5.41
CA LEU A 116 -7.59 10.67 -4.20
C LEU A 116 -6.57 11.74 -3.82
N ALA A 117 -6.49 12.84 -4.58
CA ALA A 117 -5.51 13.90 -4.33
C ALA A 117 -5.58 14.48 -2.90
N HIS A 118 -6.76 14.46 -2.28
CA HIS A 118 -6.96 14.92 -0.90
C HIS A 118 -6.55 13.88 0.17
N THR A 119 -6.46 12.59 -0.18
CA THR A 119 -6.04 11.54 0.76
C THR A 119 -4.52 11.48 0.89
N HIS A 120 -3.79 11.90 -0.15
CA HIS A 120 -2.34 11.88 -0.18
C HIS A 120 -1.76 13.10 0.51
N GLN A 121 -1.02 12.88 1.60
CA GLN A 121 -0.32 13.91 2.35
C GLN A 121 1.19 13.70 2.23
N SER A 122 1.81 14.30 1.22
CA SER A 122 3.26 14.19 1.01
C SER A 122 4.04 14.67 2.23
N GLY A 123 5.01 13.88 2.67
CA GLY A 123 5.87 14.20 3.80
C GLY A 123 5.23 13.90 5.16
N THR A 124 4.28 12.99 5.22
CA THR A 124 3.65 12.56 6.48
C THR A 124 3.65 11.05 6.65
N MET A 125 3.54 10.61 7.89
CA MET A 125 3.16 9.24 8.26
C MET A 125 1.88 9.32 9.08
N VAL A 126 0.92 8.48 8.76
CA VAL A 126 -0.37 8.44 9.46
C VAL A 126 -0.87 7.01 9.60
N TRP A 127 -1.56 6.72 10.69
CA TRP A 127 -2.22 5.43 10.85
C TRP A 127 -3.46 5.34 9.96
N VAL A 128 -3.57 4.20 9.25
CA VAL A 128 -4.73 3.86 8.43
C VAL A 128 -5.24 2.48 8.78
N GLY A 129 -6.53 2.25 8.66
CA GLY A 129 -7.10 0.92 8.56
C GLY A 129 -6.90 0.45 7.12
N TYR A 130 -6.20 -0.65 6.92
CA TYR A 130 -5.84 -1.19 5.61
C TYR A 130 -6.39 -2.59 5.44
N ASP A 131 -7.12 -2.82 4.35
CA ASP A 131 -7.65 -4.14 4.00
C ASP A 131 -7.07 -4.61 2.67
N ILE A 132 -6.09 -5.52 2.74
CA ILE A 132 -5.43 -6.10 1.57
C ILE A 132 -6.40 -6.96 0.74
N ASN A 133 -7.42 -7.52 1.36
CA ASN A 133 -8.37 -8.43 0.71
C ASN A 133 -9.63 -7.73 0.19
N ALA A 134 -9.73 -6.40 0.33
CA ALA A 134 -10.87 -5.66 -0.16
C ALA A 134 -11.03 -5.76 -1.68
N ASN A 135 -12.27 -5.73 -2.14
CA ASN A 135 -12.62 -5.67 -3.57
C ASN A 135 -11.98 -6.80 -4.42
N ARG A 136 -11.93 -8.02 -3.90
CA ARG A 136 -11.55 -9.19 -4.70
C ARG A 136 -12.51 -9.36 -5.89
N ASN A 137 -11.98 -9.78 -7.03
CA ASN A 137 -12.73 -9.97 -8.29
C ASN A 137 -13.39 -8.68 -8.85
N ILE A 138 -12.97 -7.52 -8.37
CA ILE A 138 -13.39 -6.23 -8.91
C ILE A 138 -12.19 -5.61 -9.64
N SER A 139 -12.41 -5.13 -10.86
CA SER A 139 -11.32 -4.50 -11.60
C SER A 139 -10.92 -3.17 -10.97
N PRO A 140 -9.62 -2.79 -11.02
CA PRO A 140 -9.16 -1.49 -10.55
C PRO A 140 -9.94 -0.32 -11.15
N GLU A 141 -10.31 -0.39 -12.43
CA GLU A 141 -11.12 0.64 -13.09
C GLU A 141 -12.50 0.80 -12.45
N GLN A 142 -13.13 -0.29 -12.02
CA GLN A 142 -14.39 -0.23 -11.28
C GLN A 142 -14.19 0.44 -9.93
N CYS A 143 -13.08 0.15 -9.22
CA CYS A 143 -12.74 0.82 -7.97
C CYS A 143 -12.52 2.32 -8.16
N TRP A 144 -11.99 2.75 -9.31
CA TRP A 144 -11.86 4.18 -9.62
C TRP A 144 -13.20 4.90 -9.77
N ARG A 145 -14.26 4.19 -10.15
CA ARG A 145 -15.62 4.73 -10.33
C ARG A 145 -16.46 4.66 -9.06
N CYS A 146 -16.09 3.79 -8.11
CA CYS A 146 -16.81 3.69 -6.84
C CYS A 146 -16.66 5.00 -6.07
N PRO A 147 -17.75 5.50 -5.45
CA PRO A 147 -17.64 6.64 -4.56
C PRO A 147 -16.70 6.31 -3.40
N ILE A 148 -15.95 7.29 -2.94
CA ILE A 148 -15.28 7.21 -1.65
C ILE A 148 -16.41 7.16 -0.62
N ILE A 149 -16.37 6.15 0.25
CA ILE A 149 -17.40 5.98 1.27
C ILE A 149 -17.01 6.85 2.46
N ASP A 150 -17.76 7.92 2.67
CA ASP A 150 -17.70 8.69 3.90
C ASP A 150 -18.62 8.00 4.92
N SER A 151 -18.07 7.53 6.02
CA SER A 151 -18.78 6.80 7.05
C SER A 151 -18.36 7.29 8.44
N ASP A 152 -19.11 6.87 9.48
CA ASP A 152 -18.80 7.18 10.87
C ASP A 152 -17.42 6.66 11.33
N VAL A 153 -16.80 5.76 10.53
CA VAL A 153 -15.48 5.19 10.80
C VAL A 153 -14.37 5.80 9.95
N GLY A 154 -14.67 6.84 9.17
CA GLY A 154 -13.75 7.55 8.29
C GLY A 154 -13.97 7.27 6.80
N GLU A 155 -13.29 8.05 5.98
CA GLU A 155 -13.36 7.96 4.53
C GLU A 155 -12.61 6.72 4.04
N ILE A 156 -13.30 5.82 3.33
CA ILE A 156 -12.73 4.61 2.73
C ILE A 156 -12.41 4.88 1.26
N TYR A 157 -11.20 4.60 0.85
CA TYR A 157 -10.70 4.87 -0.50
C TYR A 157 -9.79 3.75 -1.02
N PRO A 158 -9.64 3.61 -2.37
CA PRO A 158 -8.67 2.68 -2.96
C PRO A 158 -7.25 3.00 -2.52
N ALA A 159 -6.57 2.00 -1.93
CA ALA A 159 -5.22 2.17 -1.41
C ALA A 159 -4.20 2.50 -2.52
N HIS A 160 -3.24 3.33 -2.18
CA HIS A 160 -2.13 3.73 -3.06
C HIS A 160 -0.77 3.48 -2.39
N SER A 161 -0.16 4.47 -1.72
CA SER A 161 1.11 4.28 -0.99
C SER A 161 0.97 3.34 0.20
N GLU A 162 -0.24 3.18 0.74
CA GLU A 162 -0.56 2.28 1.84
C GLU A 162 -0.23 0.82 1.50
N ASN A 163 -0.41 0.40 0.24
CA ASN A 163 -0.04 -0.95 -0.19
C ASN A 163 1.43 -1.25 0.06
N LEU A 164 2.31 -0.32 -0.31
CA LEU A 164 3.75 -0.51 -0.11
C LEU A 164 4.14 -0.35 1.35
N SER A 165 3.51 0.58 2.06
CA SER A 165 3.73 0.75 3.49
C SER A 165 3.33 -0.51 4.27
N ALA A 166 2.18 -1.11 3.94
CA ALA A 166 1.73 -2.36 4.53
C ALA A 166 2.73 -3.50 4.30
N LEU A 167 3.15 -3.70 3.05
CA LEU A 167 4.11 -4.77 2.71
C LEU A 167 5.51 -4.51 3.27
N LEU A 168 5.89 -3.26 3.48
CA LEU A 168 7.17 -2.88 4.07
C LEU A 168 7.18 -3.10 5.59
N LEU A 169 6.09 -2.74 6.26
CA LEU A 169 6.01 -2.73 7.72
C LEU A 169 5.41 -4.01 8.31
N GLU A 170 4.67 -4.77 7.49
CA GLU A 170 4.09 -6.09 7.83
C GLU A 170 4.61 -7.15 6.85
N PRO A 171 5.86 -7.62 6.98
CA PRO A 171 6.45 -8.58 6.04
C PRO A 171 5.68 -9.90 5.98
N GLU A 172 4.95 -10.27 7.04
CA GLU A 172 4.05 -11.43 7.03
C GLU A 172 3.01 -11.38 5.90
N LEU A 173 2.60 -10.18 5.46
CA LEU A 173 1.70 -10.04 4.31
C LEU A 173 2.37 -10.53 3.01
N VAL A 174 3.67 -10.29 2.86
CA VAL A 174 4.43 -10.73 1.70
C VAL A 174 4.67 -12.24 1.74
N GLU A 175 4.99 -12.77 2.93
CA GLU A 175 5.25 -14.19 3.15
C GLU A 175 4.01 -15.06 2.91
N ASN A 176 2.82 -14.54 3.27
CA ASN A 176 1.54 -15.23 3.14
C ASN A 176 0.76 -14.86 1.87
N MET A 177 1.37 -14.10 0.94
CA MET A 177 0.71 -13.65 -0.30
C MET A 177 0.61 -14.81 -1.31
N ASP A 178 -0.44 -15.59 -1.17
CA ASP A 178 -0.72 -16.79 -1.97
C ASP A 178 -1.88 -16.61 -2.98
N GLY A 179 -2.54 -15.44 -2.96
CA GLY A 179 -3.73 -15.15 -3.77
C GLY A 179 -5.03 -15.75 -3.20
N VAL A 180 -4.95 -16.59 -2.18
CA VAL A 180 -6.11 -17.24 -1.53
C VAL A 180 -6.42 -16.57 -0.20
N ASP A 181 -5.53 -16.69 0.78
CA ASP A 181 -5.72 -16.09 2.10
C ASP A 181 -5.30 -14.62 2.11
N VAL A 182 -4.17 -14.32 1.48
CA VAL A 182 -3.68 -12.95 1.25
C VAL A 182 -3.62 -12.68 -0.25
N ALA A 183 -4.48 -11.78 -0.73
CA ALA A 183 -4.56 -11.45 -2.15
C ALA A 183 -3.30 -10.74 -2.66
N HIS A 184 -3.05 -10.86 -3.96
CA HIS A 184 -2.08 -10.03 -4.65
C HIS A 184 -2.64 -8.62 -4.83
N PRO A 185 -2.04 -7.57 -4.22
CA PRO A 185 -2.65 -6.25 -4.23
C PRO A 185 -2.43 -5.53 -5.56
N ASN A 186 -3.52 -5.07 -6.16
CA ASN A 186 -3.49 -4.00 -7.15
C ASN A 186 -3.33 -2.65 -6.40
N CYS A 187 -2.40 -1.83 -6.83
CA CYS A 187 -2.26 -0.49 -6.28
C CYS A 187 -3.29 0.47 -6.92
N SER A 188 -4.57 0.20 -6.68
CA SER A 188 -5.70 0.82 -7.37
C SER A 188 -5.84 2.33 -7.14
N GLY A 189 -5.15 2.89 -6.16
CA GLY A 189 -5.05 4.35 -6.00
C GLY A 189 -4.16 5.02 -7.04
N TYR A 190 -3.36 4.24 -7.79
CA TYR A 190 -2.52 4.71 -8.89
C TYR A 190 -3.04 4.26 -10.24
N LYS A 191 -2.76 5.03 -11.28
CA LYS A 191 -2.91 4.63 -12.66
C LYS A 191 -1.63 4.93 -13.44
N ILE A 192 -1.34 4.11 -14.43
CA ILE A 192 -0.23 4.31 -15.36
C ILE A 192 -0.82 4.82 -16.67
N THR A 193 -0.39 6.02 -17.07
CA THR A 193 -0.76 6.65 -18.33
C THR A 193 0.41 6.58 -19.30
N GLY A 194 0.13 6.44 -20.60
CA GLY A 194 1.17 6.40 -21.62
C GLY A 194 1.30 5.09 -22.39
N GLY A 195 0.44 4.11 -22.10
CA GLY A 195 0.26 2.88 -22.88
C GLY A 195 1.45 1.94 -22.88
N ILE A 196 1.43 0.92 -22.04
CA ILE A 196 2.49 -0.11 -21.98
C ILE A 196 2.67 -0.80 -23.32
N ASP A 197 1.60 -0.91 -24.12
CA ASP A 197 1.58 -1.55 -25.44
C ASP A 197 1.21 -0.58 -26.58
N GLY A 198 1.42 0.73 -26.38
CA GLY A 198 1.08 1.75 -27.41
C GLY A 198 -0.41 2.01 -27.59
N GLY A 199 -1.26 1.44 -26.74
CA GLY A 199 -2.71 1.60 -26.78
C GLY A 199 -3.25 2.59 -25.72
N PRO A 200 -4.49 3.05 -25.85
CA PRO A 200 -5.10 4.02 -24.94
C PRO A 200 -5.56 3.40 -23.61
N LYS A 201 -5.19 2.16 -23.31
CA LYS A 201 -5.65 1.44 -22.12
C LYS A 201 -4.92 1.91 -20.87
N GLU A 202 -5.66 2.20 -19.83
CA GLU A 202 -5.11 2.50 -18.52
C GLU A 202 -4.64 1.21 -17.82
N HIS A 203 -3.51 1.31 -17.14
CA HIS A 203 -2.91 0.21 -16.38
C HIS A 203 -2.80 0.58 -14.92
N VAL A 204 -2.67 -0.42 -14.07
CA VAL A 204 -2.46 -0.29 -12.63
C VAL A 204 -1.23 -1.07 -12.21
N PRO A 205 -0.39 -0.52 -11.30
CA PRO A 205 0.67 -1.30 -10.70
C PRO A 205 0.08 -2.41 -9.84
N TYR A 206 0.71 -3.59 -9.83
CA TYR A 206 0.35 -4.68 -8.93
C TYR A 206 1.58 -5.37 -8.35
N ILE A 207 1.39 -6.00 -7.22
CA ILE A 207 2.42 -6.81 -6.57
C ILE A 207 1.95 -8.25 -6.54
N HIS A 208 2.82 -9.17 -6.95
CA HIS A 208 2.51 -10.58 -7.07
C HIS A 208 3.67 -11.45 -6.56
N CYS A 209 3.35 -12.36 -5.67
CA CYS A 209 4.25 -13.40 -5.23
C CYS A 209 4.00 -14.65 -6.09
N CYS A 210 4.88 -14.93 -7.05
CA CYS A 210 4.76 -16.09 -7.93
C CYS A 210 5.49 -17.29 -7.31
N GLU A 211 4.73 -18.25 -6.79
CA GLU A 211 5.31 -19.44 -6.16
C GLU A 211 6.08 -20.32 -7.13
N ASN A 212 5.58 -20.50 -8.35
CA ASN A 212 6.20 -21.37 -9.35
C ASN A 212 7.58 -20.88 -9.76
N ASP A 213 7.73 -19.58 -9.93
CA ASP A 213 8.99 -18.96 -10.38
C ASP A 213 9.87 -18.51 -9.20
N LYS A 214 9.36 -18.58 -7.97
CA LYS A 214 9.98 -18.02 -6.77
C LYS A 214 10.37 -16.55 -6.95
N ILE A 215 9.41 -15.75 -7.39
CA ILE A 215 9.60 -14.32 -7.68
C ILE A 215 8.53 -13.48 -6.98
N LEU A 216 8.98 -12.50 -6.19
CA LEU A 216 8.16 -11.37 -5.79
C LEU A 216 8.32 -10.28 -6.86
N LYS A 217 7.26 -9.96 -7.59
CA LYS A 217 7.30 -9.01 -8.70
C LYS A 217 6.42 -7.79 -8.47
N LEU A 218 6.92 -6.65 -8.95
CA LEU A 218 6.17 -5.44 -9.19
C LEU A 218 6.02 -5.28 -10.70
N ASP A 219 4.80 -5.21 -11.18
CA ASP A 219 4.48 -5.12 -12.60
C ASP A 219 3.23 -4.26 -12.78
N ALA A 220 2.75 -4.12 -14.00
CA ALA A 220 1.50 -3.43 -14.30
C ALA A 220 0.58 -4.32 -15.15
N THR A 221 -0.71 -4.17 -14.92
CA THR A 221 -1.75 -4.89 -15.67
C THR A 221 -2.83 -3.92 -16.14
N TYR A 222 -3.62 -4.35 -17.12
CA TYR A 222 -4.75 -3.59 -17.61
C TYR A 222 -5.81 -3.42 -16.50
N ALA A 223 -6.18 -2.17 -16.24
CA ALA A 223 -7.04 -1.82 -15.12
C ALA A 223 -8.50 -2.31 -15.24
N GLY A 224 -8.94 -2.60 -16.47
CA GLY A 224 -10.30 -3.09 -16.74
C GLY A 224 -10.52 -4.57 -16.47
N LEU A 225 -9.48 -5.35 -16.14
CA LEU A 225 -9.60 -6.79 -15.94
C LEU A 225 -9.64 -7.13 -14.44
N PRO A 226 -10.69 -7.84 -13.98
CA PRO A 226 -10.68 -8.46 -12.66
C PRO A 226 -9.90 -9.78 -12.71
N PHE A 227 -9.08 -10.04 -11.72
CA PHE A 227 -8.38 -11.31 -11.54
C PHE A 227 -8.76 -11.92 -10.20
N LYS A 228 -9.01 -13.24 -10.20
CA LYS A 228 -9.51 -13.98 -9.03
C LYS A 228 -8.59 -13.88 -7.81
N ASP A 229 -7.28 -13.95 -8.05
CA ASP A 229 -6.26 -13.98 -6.99
C ASP A 229 -5.78 -12.59 -6.59
N PHE A 230 -6.36 -11.54 -7.21
CA PHE A 230 -6.04 -10.15 -6.95
C PHE A 230 -7.16 -9.45 -6.20
N SER A 231 -6.77 -8.42 -5.46
CA SER A 231 -7.66 -7.47 -4.81
C SER A 231 -7.37 -6.05 -5.26
N SER A 232 -8.31 -5.16 -4.98
CA SER A 232 -8.09 -3.73 -5.00
C SER A 232 -8.21 -3.22 -3.57
N PRO A 233 -7.11 -3.22 -2.79
CA PRO A 233 -7.12 -2.90 -1.38
C PRO A 233 -7.73 -1.53 -1.10
N THR A 234 -8.27 -1.39 0.11
CA THR A 234 -8.79 -0.12 0.60
C THR A 234 -8.00 0.37 1.80
N ALA A 235 -8.02 1.67 2.01
CA ALA A 235 -7.50 2.31 3.20
C ALA A 235 -8.50 3.35 3.73
N ARG A 236 -8.42 3.64 5.03
CA ARG A 236 -9.11 4.74 5.69
C ARG A 236 -8.22 5.33 6.78
N LYS A 237 -8.24 6.64 6.96
CA LYS A 237 -7.47 7.28 8.04
C LYS A 237 -8.07 6.91 9.39
N LEU A 238 -7.21 6.61 10.37
CA LEU A 238 -7.56 6.44 11.77
C LEU A 238 -7.27 7.77 12.50
N TYR A 239 -8.27 8.28 13.21
CA TYR A 239 -8.19 9.52 13.96
C TYR A 239 -7.88 9.24 15.43
#